data_22a1678e68d58a39ae277d667ea0c947
#
_entry.id   22a1678e68d58a39ae277d667ea0c947
#
_cell.length_a   1.000
_cell.length_b   1.000
_cell.length_c   1.000
_cell.angle_alpha   90.00
_cell.angle_beta   90.00
_cell.angle_gamma   90.00
#
_symmetry.space_group_name_H-M   'P 1'
#
loop_
_entity.id
_entity.type
_entity.pdbx_description
1 polymer ?
#
loop_
_entity_poly.entity_id
_entity_poly.type
_entity_poly.pdbx_seq_one_letter_code
_entity_poly.pdbx_strand_id
1 'polypeptide(L)'
;RDSSDGIVVDGSVTVPWVGQCRRCLVDVSGESVSDVHELYQRVITDPDAFEIVGEQIDLGPVAREAVLLDTPSTPVCRPDCAGLCPTCGIDRNVGQCECSGPPADPRWAALDILRSDGSGAES
;
A
#
# COMPACT_ATOMS: atom_id res chain seq x y z
N ARG A 1 7.00 -26.53 10.88
CA ARG A 1 7.94 -27.65 10.82
C ARG A 1 9.15 -27.42 11.72
N ASP A 2 9.60 -28.47 12.32
CA ASP A 2 10.82 -28.41 13.10
C ASP A 2 12.04 -28.25 12.20
N SER A 3 12.99 -27.44 12.65
CA SER A 3 14.31 -27.31 12.06
C SER A 3 15.36 -27.34 13.15
N SER A 4 16.65 -27.44 12.77
CA SER A 4 17.75 -27.40 13.73
C SER A 4 17.84 -26.07 14.46
N ASP A 5 17.34 -24.99 13.87
CA ASP A 5 17.42 -23.64 14.40
C ASP A 5 16.16 -23.20 15.14
N GLY A 6 15.09 -24.01 15.10
CA GLY A 6 13.81 -23.66 15.73
C GLY A 6 12.63 -24.24 14.98
N ILE A 7 11.51 -23.53 15.02
CA ILE A 7 10.29 -23.93 14.31
C ILE A 7 10.03 -22.93 13.18
N VAL A 8 9.94 -23.46 11.96
CA VAL A 8 9.61 -22.64 10.78
C VAL A 8 8.10 -22.73 10.52
N VAL A 9 7.47 -21.58 10.39
CA VAL A 9 6.05 -21.45 10.07
C VAL A 9 5.91 -20.91 8.65
N ASP A 10 5.28 -21.69 7.79
CA ASP A 10 4.96 -21.33 6.41
C ASP A 10 3.45 -21.33 6.22
N GLY A 11 2.93 -20.33 5.54
CA GLY A 11 1.50 -20.26 5.28
C GLY A 11 1.11 -18.98 4.60
N SER A 12 -0.18 -18.72 4.58
CA SER A 12 -0.72 -17.47 4.05
C SER A 12 -1.81 -16.94 4.96
N VAL A 13 -1.94 -15.61 4.97
CA VAL A 13 -2.99 -14.90 5.71
C VAL A 13 -3.83 -14.15 4.70
N THR A 14 -5.15 -14.34 4.75
CA THR A 14 -6.09 -13.63 3.89
C THR A 14 -6.98 -12.77 4.76
N VAL A 15 -7.02 -11.46 4.48
CA VAL A 15 -7.79 -10.49 5.27
C VAL A 15 -8.56 -9.57 4.32
N PRO A 16 -9.88 -9.41 4.54
CA PRO A 16 -10.63 -8.39 3.81
C PRO A 16 -10.24 -7.00 4.30
N TRP A 17 -10.23 -6.04 3.40
CA TRP A 17 -9.99 -4.64 3.75
C TRP A 17 -11.02 -3.75 3.08
N VAL A 18 -11.25 -2.58 3.69
CA VAL A 18 -12.09 -1.52 3.15
C VAL A 18 -11.33 -0.21 3.23
N GLY A 19 -11.63 0.68 2.31
CA GLY A 19 -11.00 1.99 2.28
C GLY A 19 -11.72 2.90 1.31
N GLN A 20 -11.08 4.01 0.98
CA GLN A 20 -11.60 4.95 -0.01
C GLN A 20 -10.58 5.13 -1.13
N CYS A 21 -11.06 5.27 -2.35
CA CYS A 21 -10.21 5.62 -3.48
C CYS A 21 -9.48 6.92 -3.18
N ARG A 22 -8.16 6.92 -3.32
CA ARG A 22 -7.35 8.13 -3.06
C ARG A 22 -7.62 9.25 -4.06
N ARG A 23 -8.27 8.95 -5.18
CA ARG A 23 -8.54 9.93 -6.24
C ARG A 23 -9.95 10.46 -6.23
N CYS A 24 -10.95 9.60 -6.11
CA CYS A 24 -12.35 10.00 -6.18
C CYS A 24 -13.13 9.81 -4.87
N LEU A 25 -12.50 9.23 -3.84
CA LEU A 25 -13.05 9.03 -2.49
C LEU A 25 -14.24 8.06 -2.42
N VAL A 26 -14.54 7.33 -3.49
CA VAL A 26 -15.55 6.28 -3.44
C VAL A 26 -15.05 5.13 -2.57
N ASP A 27 -15.97 4.45 -1.89
CA ASP A 27 -15.61 3.29 -1.07
C ASP A 27 -15.10 2.16 -1.97
N VAL A 28 -13.99 1.56 -1.55
CA VAL A 28 -13.40 0.41 -2.20
C VAL A 28 -13.12 -0.67 -1.18
N SER A 29 -13.14 -1.91 -1.63
CA SER A 29 -12.85 -3.05 -0.78
C SER A 29 -12.12 -4.13 -1.57
N GLY A 30 -11.44 -5.00 -0.86
CA GLY A 30 -10.71 -6.10 -1.48
C GLY A 30 -10.23 -7.07 -0.42
N GLU A 31 -9.39 -7.99 -0.83
CA GLU A 31 -8.72 -8.91 0.06
C GLU A 31 -7.21 -8.83 -0.16
N SER A 32 -6.47 -8.85 0.95
CA SER A 32 -5.03 -9.00 0.93
C SER A 32 -4.66 -10.42 1.29
N VAL A 33 -3.80 -11.04 0.48
CA VAL A 33 -3.25 -12.37 0.75
C VAL A 33 -1.75 -12.19 0.94
N SER A 34 -1.28 -12.53 2.14
CA SER A 34 0.12 -12.35 2.53
C SER A 34 0.74 -13.69 2.82
N ASP A 35 1.88 -13.98 2.22
CA ASP A 35 2.64 -15.18 2.53
C ASP A 35 3.44 -14.96 3.80
N VAL A 36 3.45 -15.98 4.65
CA VAL A 36 4.18 -15.97 5.92
C VAL A 36 5.24 -17.06 5.88
N HIS A 37 6.46 -16.67 6.20
CA HIS A 37 7.58 -17.58 6.36
C HIS A 37 8.44 -17.05 7.51
N GLU A 38 8.24 -17.60 8.70
CA GLU A 38 8.86 -17.06 9.90
C GLU A 38 9.51 -18.16 10.74
N LEU A 39 10.57 -17.78 11.45
CA LEU A 39 11.30 -18.65 12.35
C LEU A 39 10.95 -18.30 13.80
N TYR A 40 10.64 -19.32 14.59
CA TYR A 40 10.42 -19.21 16.03
C TYR A 40 11.52 -19.96 16.77
N GLN A 41 12.07 -19.33 17.81
CA GLN A 41 13.16 -19.90 18.60
C GLN A 41 12.86 -19.78 20.09
N ARG A 42 13.29 -20.78 20.87
CA ARG A 42 13.20 -20.70 22.33
C ARG A 42 14.25 -19.74 22.90
N VAL A 43 15.43 -19.77 22.31
CA VAL A 43 16.50 -18.81 22.62
C VAL A 43 16.81 -18.08 21.29
N ILE A 44 16.60 -16.78 21.31
CA ILE A 44 16.76 -15.96 20.08
C ILE A 44 18.24 -15.85 19.73
N THR A 45 18.62 -16.44 18.62
CA THR A 45 19.95 -16.30 18.01
C THR A 45 19.91 -15.53 16.71
N ASP A 46 18.74 -15.51 16.05
CA ASP A 46 18.49 -14.74 14.84
C ASP A 46 17.68 -13.50 15.23
N PRO A 47 18.14 -12.28 14.91
CA PRO A 47 17.44 -11.06 15.31
C PRO A 47 16.03 -10.92 14.70
N ASP A 48 15.76 -11.62 13.60
CA ASP A 48 14.46 -11.58 12.95
C ASP A 48 13.53 -12.70 13.42
N ALA A 49 13.99 -13.59 14.32
CA ALA A 49 13.17 -14.68 14.83
C ALA A 49 12.20 -14.21 15.91
N PHE A 50 11.07 -14.91 15.99
CA PHE A 50 10.09 -14.73 17.06
C PHE A 50 10.34 -15.70 18.19
N GLU A 51 9.95 -15.32 19.40
CA GLU A 51 10.16 -16.14 20.59
C GLU A 51 9.07 -17.18 20.77
N ILE A 52 9.48 -18.40 21.11
CA ILE A 52 8.57 -19.45 21.55
C ILE A 52 8.36 -19.27 23.05
N VAL A 53 7.12 -19.04 23.47
CA VAL A 53 6.77 -18.88 24.88
C VAL A 53 6.12 -20.16 25.41
N GLY A 54 6.79 -20.84 26.33
CA GLY A 54 6.33 -22.14 26.83
C GLY A 54 6.28 -23.18 25.72
N GLU A 55 5.14 -23.82 25.55
CA GLU A 55 4.90 -24.82 24.51
C GLU A 55 4.04 -24.27 23.36
N GLN A 56 3.94 -22.94 23.23
CA GLN A 56 3.04 -22.29 22.29
C GLN A 56 3.76 -21.30 21.40
N ILE A 57 3.24 -21.15 20.19
CA ILE A 57 3.64 -20.14 19.22
C ILE A 57 2.45 -19.20 19.04
N ASP A 58 2.66 -17.90 19.23
CA ASP A 58 1.65 -16.90 18.96
C ASP A 58 1.81 -16.40 17.52
N LEU A 59 0.85 -16.72 16.66
CA LEU A 59 0.85 -16.30 15.27
C LEU A 59 0.23 -14.91 15.05
N GLY A 60 -0.36 -14.33 16.09
CA GLY A 60 -1.03 -13.02 16.01
C GLY A 60 -0.13 -11.90 15.51
N PRO A 61 1.03 -11.68 16.13
CA PRO A 61 1.97 -10.63 15.70
C PRO A 61 2.46 -10.82 14.26
N VAL A 62 2.77 -12.06 13.87
CA VAL A 62 3.24 -12.38 12.50
C VAL A 62 2.16 -12.09 11.49
N ALA A 63 0.92 -12.53 11.76
CA ALA A 63 -0.21 -12.28 10.87
C ALA A 63 -0.50 -10.78 10.74
N ARG A 64 -0.46 -10.05 11.84
CA ARG A 64 -0.69 -8.60 11.85
C ARG A 64 0.35 -7.87 11.02
N GLU A 65 1.62 -8.19 11.20
CA GLU A 65 2.73 -7.57 10.48
C GLU A 65 2.61 -7.83 8.98
N ALA A 66 2.34 -9.07 8.59
CA ALA A 66 2.17 -9.44 7.18
C ALA A 66 1.00 -8.65 6.54
N VAL A 67 -0.13 -8.58 7.23
CA VAL A 67 -1.31 -7.86 6.74
C VAL A 67 -1.05 -6.36 6.61
N LEU A 68 -0.39 -5.75 7.60
CA LEU A 68 -0.10 -4.32 7.56
C LEU A 68 0.84 -3.94 6.42
N LEU A 69 1.77 -4.82 6.06
CA LEU A 69 2.68 -4.57 4.95
C LEU A 69 2.01 -4.72 3.59
N ASP A 70 1.04 -5.61 3.46
CA ASP A 70 0.39 -5.92 2.18
C ASP A 70 -0.92 -5.17 1.95
N THR A 71 -1.56 -4.66 3.00
CA THR A 71 -2.80 -3.89 2.84
C THR A 71 -2.49 -2.57 2.13
N PRO A 72 -3.20 -2.26 1.03
CA PRO A 72 -2.94 -1.02 0.31
C PRO A 72 -3.28 0.20 1.16
N SER A 73 -2.32 1.11 1.30
CA SER A 73 -2.50 2.37 2.04
C SER A 73 -3.16 3.45 1.18
N THR A 74 -3.06 3.31 -0.14
CA THR A 74 -3.59 4.29 -1.09
C THR A 74 -4.33 3.57 -2.22
N PRO A 75 -5.47 2.90 -1.90
CA PRO A 75 -6.20 2.16 -2.92
C PRO A 75 -6.83 3.10 -3.96
N VAL A 76 -7.06 2.57 -5.15
CA VAL A 76 -7.79 3.25 -6.22
C VAL A 76 -8.95 2.37 -6.64
N CYS A 77 -10.09 2.98 -7.03
CA CYS A 77 -11.25 2.22 -7.48
C CYS A 77 -10.98 1.52 -8.81
N ARG A 78 -10.13 2.12 -9.64
CA ARG A 78 -9.65 1.55 -10.90
C ARG A 78 -8.37 2.27 -11.30
N PRO A 79 -7.49 1.63 -12.10
CA PRO A 79 -6.20 2.24 -12.49
C PRO A 79 -6.34 3.57 -13.23
N ASP A 80 -7.40 3.73 -14.01
CA ASP A 80 -7.67 4.92 -14.81
C ASP A 80 -8.61 5.93 -14.16
N CYS A 81 -8.75 5.87 -12.83
CA CYS A 81 -9.60 6.79 -12.08
C CYS A 81 -9.19 8.24 -12.34
N ALA A 82 -10.14 9.04 -12.85
CA ALA A 82 -9.90 10.43 -13.18
C ALA A 82 -9.87 11.35 -11.96
N GLY A 83 -10.39 10.89 -10.83
CA GLY A 83 -10.38 11.64 -9.57
C GLY A 83 -11.43 12.70 -9.46
N LEU A 84 -11.33 13.50 -8.40
CA LEU A 84 -12.19 14.65 -8.17
C LEU A 84 -11.52 15.92 -8.69
N CYS A 85 -12.34 16.86 -9.16
CA CYS A 85 -11.83 18.19 -9.48
C CYS A 85 -11.35 18.88 -8.21
N PRO A 86 -10.11 19.37 -8.14
CA PRO A 86 -9.61 20.05 -6.94
C PRO A 86 -10.28 21.41 -6.66
N THR A 87 -11.01 21.94 -7.65
CA THR A 87 -11.67 23.25 -7.53
C THR A 87 -13.13 23.10 -7.12
N CYS A 88 -13.92 22.28 -7.83
CA CYS A 88 -15.36 22.17 -7.56
C CYS A 88 -15.77 20.85 -6.93
N GLY A 89 -14.86 19.85 -6.85
CA GLY A 89 -15.15 18.56 -6.21
C GLY A 89 -15.95 17.59 -7.04
N ILE A 90 -16.25 17.89 -8.30
CA ILE A 90 -16.99 16.95 -9.15
C ILE A 90 -16.14 15.69 -9.40
N ASP A 91 -16.83 14.55 -9.44
CA ASP A 91 -16.20 13.29 -9.82
C ASP A 91 -16.00 13.25 -11.34
N ARG A 92 -14.74 13.32 -11.77
CA ARG A 92 -14.37 13.35 -13.19
C ARG A 92 -14.61 12.02 -13.91
N ASN A 93 -14.93 10.96 -13.19
CA ASN A 93 -15.29 9.68 -13.78
C ASN A 93 -16.72 9.69 -14.33
N VAL A 94 -17.58 10.53 -13.76
CA VAL A 94 -19.02 10.58 -14.12
C VAL A 94 -19.44 11.91 -14.70
N GLY A 95 -18.61 12.93 -14.63
CA GLY A 95 -18.95 14.26 -15.16
C GLY A 95 -17.74 15.05 -15.54
N GLN A 96 -17.97 16.23 -16.09
CA GLN A 96 -16.93 17.17 -16.47
C GLN A 96 -17.26 18.55 -15.90
N CYS A 97 -16.23 19.33 -15.65
CA CYS A 97 -16.36 20.72 -15.22
C CYS A 97 -15.48 21.60 -16.09
N GLU A 98 -15.76 22.91 -16.07
CA GLU A 98 -15.00 23.89 -16.82
C GLU A 98 -13.95 24.60 -15.95
N CYS A 99 -13.67 24.06 -14.77
CA CYS A 99 -12.67 24.63 -13.88
C CYS A 99 -11.28 24.50 -14.50
N SER A 100 -10.54 25.59 -14.55
CA SER A 100 -9.10 25.55 -14.79
C SER A 100 -8.42 25.20 -13.47
N GLY A 101 -7.36 24.41 -13.53
CA GLY A 101 -6.61 24.01 -12.35
C GLY A 101 -6.06 25.20 -11.57
N PRO A 102 -5.49 24.96 -10.37
CA PRO A 102 -4.90 26.02 -9.58
C PRO A 102 -3.77 26.69 -10.38
N PRO A 103 -3.56 28.01 -10.17
CA PRO A 103 -2.47 28.70 -10.85
C PRO A 103 -1.12 28.09 -10.45
N ALA A 104 -0.17 28.13 -11.40
CA ALA A 104 1.16 27.64 -11.13
C ALA A 104 1.80 28.43 -9.98
N ASP A 105 2.41 27.71 -9.05
CA ASP A 105 3.13 28.32 -7.93
C ASP A 105 4.45 28.90 -8.47
N PRO A 106 4.67 30.24 -8.34
CA PRO A 106 5.88 30.87 -8.86
C PRO A 106 7.17 30.38 -8.21
N ARG A 107 7.08 29.74 -7.04
CA ARG A 107 8.27 29.16 -6.38
C ARG A 107 8.88 28.01 -7.18
N TRP A 108 8.07 27.39 -8.02
CA TRP A 108 8.49 26.23 -8.83
C TRP A 108 8.82 26.62 -10.27
N ALA A 109 8.83 27.92 -10.60
CA ALA A 109 9.05 28.39 -11.96
C ALA A 109 10.40 27.93 -12.54
N ALA A 110 11.42 27.80 -11.70
CA ALA A 110 12.74 27.32 -12.13
C ALA A 110 12.71 25.89 -12.66
N LEU A 111 11.68 25.09 -12.29
CA LEU A 111 11.54 23.72 -12.78
C LEU A 111 10.92 23.62 -14.17
N ASP A 112 10.45 24.73 -14.73
CA ASP A 112 9.85 24.72 -16.07
C ASP A 112 10.89 24.35 -17.15
N ILE A 113 12.15 24.56 -16.87
CA ILE A 113 13.25 24.15 -17.76
C ILE A 113 13.23 22.61 -17.98
N LEU A 114 12.85 21.84 -16.96
CA LEU A 114 12.77 20.39 -17.05
C LEU A 114 11.61 19.93 -17.95
N ARG A 115 10.53 20.69 -18.02
CA ARG A 115 9.42 20.41 -18.92
C ARG A 115 9.82 20.57 -20.38
N SER A 116 10.61 21.59 -20.65
CA SER A 116 11.10 21.88 -22.01
C SER A 116 11.99 20.73 -22.50
N ASP A 117 12.85 20.22 -21.64
CA ASP A 117 13.75 19.13 -21.98
C ASP A 117 13.03 17.78 -22.07
N GLY A 118 11.94 17.61 -21.31
CA GLY A 118 11.15 16.38 -21.30
C GLY A 118 10.30 16.18 -22.55
N SER A 119 9.95 17.25 -23.27
CA SER A 119 9.12 17.15 -24.46
C SER A 119 9.85 16.51 -25.66
N GLY A 120 11.17 16.42 -25.61
CA GLY A 120 11.96 15.74 -26.63
C GLY A 120 12.18 14.25 -26.39
N ALA A 121 11.77 13.72 -25.23
CA ALA A 121 12.00 12.34 -24.84
C ALA A 121 10.81 11.42 -25.08
N GLU A 122 9.67 11.95 -25.47
CA GLU A 122 8.50 11.17 -25.84
C GLU A 122 8.57 10.77 -27.31
N SER A 123 9.04 9.59 -27.50
CA SER A 123 9.00 8.94 -28.79
C SER A 123 8.15 7.69 -28.71
#